data_0e7df286becb6f18a1cea2b3353d6b5b
#
_entry.id   0e7df286becb6f18a1cea2b3353d6b5b
#
_cell.length_a   1.000
_cell.length_b   1.000
_cell.length_c   1.000
_cell.angle_alpha   90.00
_cell.angle_beta   90.00
_cell.angle_gamma   90.00
#
_symmetry.space_group_name_H-M   'P 1'
#
loop_
_entity.id
_entity.type
_entity.pdbx_description
1 polymer ?
#
loop_
_entity_poly.entity_id
_entity_poly.type
_entity_poly.pdbx_seq_one_letter_code
_entity_poly.pdbx_strand_id
1 'polypeptide(L)'
;MTAPAILVLGTADTKADEISFLRECLTAGGAKAAIMDVGVLGEAPLAVDFSRHDVARAAGTTNAAIAALGDENLAMAKTAEGAAALALELCQSGRCDGLIALGGTMATDLALDVTSALPLGLPKVVLSTVAFSPLLPPERL
;
A
#
# COMPACT_ATOMS: atom_id res chain seq x y z
N MET A 1 24.66 6.57 -10.29
CA MET A 1 23.18 6.40 -10.30
C MET A 1 22.70 5.95 -8.95
N THR A 2 21.67 6.58 -8.44
CA THR A 2 21.00 6.15 -7.22
C THR A 2 20.13 4.93 -7.49
N ALA A 3 20.07 4.00 -6.54
CA ALA A 3 19.16 2.88 -6.64
C ALA A 3 17.71 3.38 -6.68
N PRO A 4 16.84 2.79 -7.53
CA PRO A 4 15.43 3.17 -7.55
C PRO A 4 14.75 2.84 -6.22
N ALA A 5 13.86 3.71 -5.78
CA ALA A 5 13.07 3.54 -4.57
C ALA A 5 11.71 2.96 -4.95
N ILE A 6 11.42 1.77 -4.46
CA ILE A 6 10.17 1.05 -4.74
C ILE A 6 9.33 0.99 -3.46
N LEU A 7 8.11 1.50 -3.54
CA LEU A 7 7.16 1.45 -2.44
C LEU A 7 6.41 0.11 -2.48
N VAL A 8 6.47 -0.64 -1.38
CA VAL A 8 5.74 -1.89 -1.21
C VAL A 8 4.54 -1.63 -0.31
N LEU A 9 3.35 -1.85 -0.83
CA LEU A 9 2.08 -1.55 -0.15
C LEU A 9 1.36 -2.86 0.16
N GLY A 10 1.01 -3.06 1.42
CA GLY A 10 0.28 -4.26 1.84
C GLY A 10 -0.13 -4.19 3.31
N THR A 11 -0.94 -5.16 3.72
CA THR A 11 -1.34 -5.33 5.11
C THR A 11 -0.25 -6.11 5.84
N ALA A 12 0.64 -5.40 6.53
CA ALA A 12 1.83 -6.00 7.12
C ALA A 12 1.54 -6.95 8.28
N ASP A 13 0.37 -6.85 8.89
CA ASP A 13 -0.07 -7.79 9.93
C ASP A 13 -0.44 -9.17 9.36
N THR A 14 -1.01 -9.22 8.14
CA THR A 14 -1.46 -10.48 7.53
C THR A 14 -0.55 -11.00 6.42
N LYS A 15 0.25 -10.13 5.81
CA LYS A 15 1.10 -10.43 4.65
C LYS A 15 2.59 -10.21 4.92
N ALA A 16 3.01 -10.35 6.18
CA ALA A 16 4.38 -10.08 6.58
C ALA A 16 5.40 -10.90 5.81
N ASP A 17 5.15 -12.19 5.60
CA ASP A 17 6.09 -13.09 4.91
C ASP A 17 6.25 -12.71 3.44
N GLU A 18 5.14 -12.43 2.76
CA GLU A 18 5.15 -12.02 1.35
C GLU A 18 5.84 -10.67 1.17
N ILE A 19 5.57 -9.71 2.07
CA ILE A 19 6.20 -8.40 2.06
C ILE A 19 7.70 -8.51 2.31
N SER A 20 8.12 -9.32 3.28
CA SER A 20 9.53 -9.56 3.55
C SER A 20 10.24 -10.19 2.35
N PHE A 21 9.62 -11.15 1.70
CA PHE A 21 10.16 -11.77 0.49
C PHE A 21 10.32 -10.76 -0.65
N LEU A 22 9.31 -9.92 -0.87
CA LEU A 22 9.39 -8.85 -1.88
C LEU A 22 10.54 -7.88 -1.58
N ARG A 23 10.69 -7.49 -0.33
CA ARG A 23 11.79 -6.60 0.09
C ARG A 23 13.14 -7.22 -0.23
N GLU A 24 13.32 -8.51 0.07
CA GLU A 24 14.56 -9.22 -0.23
C GLU A 24 14.82 -9.26 -1.74
N CYS A 25 13.82 -9.57 -2.55
CA CYS A 25 13.93 -9.60 -4.00
C CYS A 25 14.30 -8.23 -4.58
N LEU A 26 13.66 -7.18 -4.13
CA LEU A 26 13.94 -5.82 -4.57
C LEU A 26 15.36 -5.40 -4.22
N THR A 27 15.79 -5.67 -3.00
CA THR A 27 17.13 -5.37 -2.52
C THR A 27 18.18 -6.13 -3.32
N ALA A 28 17.96 -7.42 -3.56
CA ALA A 28 18.86 -8.26 -4.38
C ALA A 28 18.94 -7.76 -5.82
N GLY A 29 17.86 -7.17 -6.34
CA GLY A 29 17.80 -6.58 -7.68
C GLY A 29 18.39 -5.17 -7.78
N GLY A 30 18.91 -4.62 -6.68
CA GLY A 30 19.55 -3.31 -6.67
C GLY A 30 18.60 -2.13 -6.38
N ALA A 31 17.39 -2.39 -5.94
CA ALA A 31 16.43 -1.36 -5.56
C ALA A 31 16.43 -1.11 -4.05
N LYS A 32 15.91 0.03 -3.64
CA LYS A 32 15.57 0.32 -2.24
C LYS A 32 14.07 0.04 -2.06
N ALA A 33 13.73 -0.81 -1.10
CA ALA A 33 12.34 -1.11 -0.79
C ALA A 33 11.90 -0.31 0.44
N ALA A 34 10.80 0.44 0.30
CA ALA A 34 10.14 1.11 1.41
C ALA A 34 8.78 0.47 1.61
N ILE A 35 8.45 0.08 2.84
CA ILE A 35 7.22 -0.65 3.14
C ILE A 35 6.20 0.27 3.78
N MET A 36 5.00 0.33 3.18
CA MET A 36 3.85 1.04 3.72
C MET A 36 2.81 0.03 4.20
N ASP A 37 2.53 0.06 5.50
CA ASP A 37 1.52 -0.81 6.11
C ASP A 37 0.14 -0.16 6.00
N VAL A 38 -0.74 -0.79 5.24
CA VAL A 38 -2.14 -0.36 5.07
C VAL A 38 -3.12 -1.21 5.88
N GLY A 39 -2.63 -1.99 6.82
CA GLY A 39 -3.46 -2.68 7.81
C GLY A 39 -4.08 -1.69 8.79
N VAL A 40 -5.14 -2.12 9.48
CA VAL A 40 -5.86 -1.27 10.45
C VAL A 40 -5.82 -1.88 11.84
N LEU A 41 -6.02 -3.17 11.96
CA LEU A 41 -6.32 -3.82 13.24
C LEU A 41 -5.11 -4.45 13.93
N GLY A 42 -4.11 -4.90 13.19
CA GLY A 42 -2.99 -5.64 13.75
C GLY A 42 -1.69 -4.85 13.76
N GLU A 43 -0.76 -5.26 14.62
CA GLU A 43 0.60 -4.75 14.59
C GLU A 43 1.42 -5.52 13.55
N ALA A 44 2.27 -4.80 12.83
CA ALA A 44 3.16 -5.40 11.85
C ALA A 44 4.28 -6.17 12.58
N PRO A 45 4.50 -7.46 12.26
CA PRO A 45 5.59 -8.24 12.86
C PRO A 45 6.94 -8.01 12.17
N LEU A 46 7.05 -7.01 11.32
CA LEU A 46 8.28 -6.63 10.62
C LEU A 46 8.46 -5.12 10.68
N ALA A 47 9.69 -4.65 10.41
CA ALA A 47 9.95 -3.21 10.33
C ALA A 47 9.31 -2.63 9.07
N VAL A 48 8.56 -1.55 9.24
CA VAL A 48 7.91 -0.81 8.15
C VAL A 48 8.45 0.62 8.12
N ASP A 49 8.50 1.22 6.93
CA ASP A 49 8.96 2.59 6.76
C ASP A 49 7.83 3.59 6.99
N PHE A 50 6.62 3.21 6.61
CA PHE A 50 5.41 4.00 6.82
C PHE A 50 4.38 3.12 7.53
N SER A 51 4.12 3.45 8.80
CA SER A 51 3.23 2.65 9.62
C SER A 51 1.77 2.94 9.31
N ARG A 52 0.88 2.08 9.79
CA ARG A 52 -0.56 2.34 9.76
C ARG A 52 -0.94 3.65 10.43
N HIS A 53 -0.15 4.10 11.39
CA HIS A 53 -0.34 5.39 12.05
C HIS A 53 0.03 6.55 11.12
N ASP A 54 1.10 6.42 10.35
CA ASP A 54 1.51 7.40 9.35
C ASP A 54 0.45 7.53 8.25
N VAL A 55 -0.10 6.40 7.81
CA VAL A 55 -1.17 6.36 6.80
C VAL A 55 -2.43 7.06 7.32
N ALA A 56 -2.84 6.77 8.55
CA ALA A 56 -3.99 7.41 9.16
C ALA A 56 -3.79 8.93 9.31
N ARG A 57 -2.59 9.33 9.70
CA ARG A 57 -2.26 10.76 9.81
C ARG A 57 -2.33 11.47 8.47
N ALA A 58 -1.90 10.82 7.40
CA ALA A 58 -2.01 11.37 6.04
C ALA A 58 -3.47 11.54 5.61
N ALA A 59 -4.39 10.76 6.16
CA ALA A 59 -5.83 10.92 5.95
C ALA A 59 -6.47 11.95 6.89
N GLY A 60 -5.68 12.62 7.72
CA GLY A 60 -6.17 13.63 8.66
C GLY A 60 -6.85 13.05 9.90
N THR A 61 -6.53 11.82 10.26
CA THR A 61 -7.16 11.12 11.39
C THR A 61 -6.13 10.28 12.16
N THR A 62 -6.61 9.35 12.99
CA THR A 62 -5.77 8.39 13.72
C THR A 62 -6.16 6.97 13.36
N ASN A 63 -5.24 6.03 13.55
CA ASN A 63 -5.53 4.61 13.33
C ASN A 63 -6.66 4.14 14.26
N ALA A 64 -6.68 4.61 15.51
CA ALA A 64 -7.74 4.28 16.46
C ALA A 64 -9.13 4.76 15.97
N ALA A 65 -9.19 5.95 15.39
CA ALA A 65 -10.43 6.48 14.82
C ALA A 65 -10.91 5.67 13.61
N ILE A 66 -9.99 5.24 12.76
CA ILE A 66 -10.32 4.37 11.61
C ILE A 66 -10.86 3.03 12.12
N ALA A 67 -10.19 2.40 13.08
CA ALA A 67 -10.61 1.13 13.67
C ALA A 67 -12.00 1.24 14.33
N ALA A 68 -12.32 2.42 14.88
CA ALA A 68 -13.58 2.66 15.57
C ALA A 68 -14.76 2.95 14.63
N LEU A 69 -14.55 3.05 13.30
CA LEU A 69 -15.63 3.31 12.35
C LEU A 69 -16.70 2.22 12.32
N GLY A 70 -16.35 1.00 12.73
CA GLY A 70 -17.32 -0.11 12.84
C GLY A 70 -17.77 -0.69 11.50
N ASP A 71 -17.15 -0.29 10.41
CA ASP A 71 -17.47 -0.75 9.06
C ASP A 71 -16.16 -0.92 8.28
N GLU A 72 -15.92 -2.13 7.77
CA GLU A 72 -14.68 -2.44 7.04
C GLU A 72 -14.52 -1.60 5.77
N ASN A 73 -15.62 -1.33 5.06
CA ASN A 73 -15.57 -0.56 3.83
C ASN A 73 -15.21 0.91 4.11
N LEU A 74 -15.76 1.50 5.17
CA LEU A 74 -15.43 2.86 5.59
C LEU A 74 -13.98 2.95 6.07
N ALA A 75 -13.53 1.97 6.85
CA ALA A 75 -12.14 1.91 7.31
C ALA A 75 -11.18 1.79 6.14
N MET A 76 -11.47 0.91 5.19
CA MET A 76 -10.66 0.72 4.00
C MET A 76 -10.62 1.98 3.13
N ALA A 77 -11.75 2.64 2.93
CA ALA A 77 -11.82 3.88 2.16
C ALA A 77 -10.96 4.98 2.80
N LYS A 78 -11.00 5.10 4.12
CA LYS A 78 -10.20 6.10 4.84
C LYS A 78 -8.71 5.78 4.78
N THR A 79 -8.35 4.51 4.91
CA THR A 79 -6.97 4.05 4.77
C THR A 79 -6.45 4.29 3.35
N ALA A 80 -7.28 4.02 2.33
CA ALA A 80 -6.93 4.28 0.92
C ALA A 80 -6.66 5.76 0.68
N GLU A 81 -7.45 6.64 1.26
CA GLU A 81 -7.26 8.10 1.18
C GLU A 81 -5.89 8.50 1.72
N GLY A 82 -5.52 7.99 2.91
CA GLY A 82 -4.22 8.29 3.52
C GLY A 82 -3.06 7.69 2.74
N ALA A 83 -3.20 6.44 2.31
CA ALA A 83 -2.15 5.76 1.54
C ALA A 83 -1.92 6.46 0.20
N ALA A 84 -2.98 6.88 -0.49
CA ALA A 84 -2.87 7.61 -1.75
C ALA A 84 -2.18 8.96 -1.57
N ALA A 85 -2.57 9.72 -0.54
CA ALA A 85 -1.96 11.01 -0.24
C ALA A 85 -0.47 10.88 0.08
N LEU A 86 -0.11 9.91 0.90
CA LEU A 86 1.28 9.67 1.30
C LEU A 86 2.12 9.17 0.13
N ALA A 87 1.60 8.23 -0.68
CA ALA A 87 2.29 7.73 -1.86
C ALA A 87 2.54 8.83 -2.88
N LEU A 88 1.56 9.70 -3.12
CA LEU A 88 1.70 10.83 -4.04
C LEU A 88 2.78 11.81 -3.57
N GLU A 89 2.80 12.12 -2.28
CA GLU A 89 3.83 12.96 -1.68
C GLU A 89 5.23 12.37 -1.89
N LEU A 90 5.38 11.08 -1.68
CA LEU A 90 6.65 10.38 -1.89
C LEU A 90 7.09 10.42 -3.35
N CYS A 91 6.16 10.25 -4.29
CA CYS A 91 6.46 10.35 -5.72
C CYS A 91 6.89 11.77 -6.10
N GLN A 92 6.18 12.78 -5.63
CA GLN A 92 6.47 14.19 -5.93
C GLN A 92 7.80 14.64 -5.33
N SER A 93 8.22 14.08 -4.21
CA SER A 93 9.49 14.41 -3.56
C SER A 93 10.68 13.58 -4.08
N GLY A 94 10.48 12.72 -5.07
CA GLY A 94 11.53 11.87 -5.62
C GLY A 94 11.89 10.66 -4.76
N ARG A 95 11.04 10.30 -3.79
CA ARG A 95 11.27 9.20 -2.85
C ARG A 95 10.54 7.92 -3.23
N CYS A 96 9.86 7.90 -4.39
CA CYS A 96 9.17 6.73 -4.92
C CYS A 96 9.29 6.74 -6.44
N ASP A 97 9.97 5.75 -6.98
CA ASP A 97 10.18 5.56 -8.43
C ASP A 97 9.27 4.48 -9.01
N GLY A 98 8.60 3.73 -8.17
CA GLY A 98 7.65 2.69 -8.56
C GLY A 98 6.95 2.12 -7.35
N LEU A 99 5.88 1.36 -7.59
CA LEU A 99 5.04 0.80 -6.53
C LEU A 99 4.67 -0.63 -6.84
N ILE A 100 4.75 -1.48 -5.82
CA ILE A 100 4.20 -2.84 -5.83
C ILE A 100 3.22 -2.96 -4.68
N ALA A 101 1.97 -3.29 -4.98
CA ALA A 101 0.95 -3.57 -3.99
C ALA A 101 0.55 -5.04 -4.06
N LEU A 102 0.26 -5.64 -2.92
CA LEU A 102 -0.16 -7.03 -2.86
C LEU A 102 -1.30 -7.22 -1.87
N GLY A 103 -2.19 -8.16 -2.17
CA GLY A 103 -3.26 -8.50 -1.24
C GLY A 103 -4.41 -9.28 -1.83
N GLY A 104 -5.38 -9.55 -0.96
CA GLY A 104 -6.66 -10.16 -1.30
C GLY A 104 -7.68 -9.10 -1.73
N THR A 105 -8.97 -9.39 -1.51
CA THR A 105 -10.07 -8.56 -2.02
C THR A 105 -9.98 -7.10 -1.59
N MET A 106 -9.90 -6.83 -0.29
CA MET A 106 -9.92 -5.47 0.23
C MET A 106 -8.63 -4.73 -0.07
N ALA A 107 -7.49 -5.40 0.09
CA ALA A 107 -6.19 -4.79 -0.19
C ALA A 107 -6.01 -4.51 -1.69
N THR A 108 -6.59 -5.33 -2.57
CA THR A 108 -6.60 -5.05 -4.01
C THR A 108 -7.40 -3.80 -4.33
N ASP A 109 -8.57 -3.66 -3.74
CA ASP A 109 -9.42 -2.48 -3.95
C ASP A 109 -8.70 -1.20 -3.49
N LEU A 110 -8.10 -1.23 -2.31
CA LEU A 110 -7.27 -0.14 -1.81
C LEU A 110 -6.09 0.16 -2.75
N ALA A 111 -5.40 -0.88 -3.21
CA ALA A 111 -4.27 -0.73 -4.13
C ALA A 111 -4.67 -0.03 -5.42
N LEU A 112 -5.83 -0.34 -5.96
CA LEU A 112 -6.35 0.31 -7.17
C LEU A 112 -6.67 1.78 -6.93
N ASP A 113 -7.20 2.13 -5.77
CA ASP A 113 -7.41 3.54 -5.40
C ASP A 113 -6.09 4.30 -5.33
N VAL A 114 -5.07 3.70 -4.72
CA VAL A 114 -3.74 4.32 -4.61
C VAL A 114 -3.10 4.48 -5.99
N THR A 115 -3.08 3.44 -6.79
CA THR A 115 -2.46 3.49 -8.12
C THR A 115 -3.16 4.48 -9.05
N SER A 116 -4.47 4.64 -8.93
CA SER A 116 -5.23 5.61 -9.70
C SER A 116 -4.90 7.06 -9.33
N ALA A 117 -4.46 7.30 -8.09
CA ALA A 117 -4.08 8.62 -7.61
C ALA A 117 -2.66 9.02 -8.03
N LEU A 118 -1.84 8.07 -8.47
CA LEU A 118 -0.45 8.30 -8.83
C LEU A 118 -0.29 8.68 -10.30
N PRO A 119 0.80 9.38 -10.68
CA PRO A 119 1.01 9.82 -12.05
C PRO A 119 1.00 8.67 -13.05
N LEU A 120 0.39 8.91 -14.21
CA LEU A 120 0.51 8.02 -15.35
C LEU A 120 1.98 7.95 -15.77
N GLY A 121 2.51 6.77 -15.96
CA GLY A 121 3.93 6.59 -16.30
C GLY A 121 4.79 6.15 -15.12
N LEU A 122 4.32 6.30 -13.88
CA LEU A 122 4.98 5.68 -12.74
C LEU A 122 4.76 4.16 -12.82
N PRO A 123 5.84 3.35 -12.80
CA PRO A 123 5.67 1.88 -12.81
C PRO A 123 4.86 1.40 -11.61
N LYS A 124 3.83 0.61 -11.87
CA LYS A 124 2.92 0.09 -10.84
C LYS A 124 2.63 -1.37 -11.11
N VAL A 125 2.73 -2.19 -10.07
CA VAL A 125 2.38 -3.60 -10.12
C VAL A 125 1.41 -3.90 -8.99
N VAL A 126 0.31 -4.57 -9.29
CA VAL A 126 -0.64 -5.04 -8.30
C VAL A 126 -0.69 -6.57 -8.35
N LEU A 127 -0.23 -7.20 -7.28
CA LEU A 127 -0.28 -8.65 -7.10
C LEU A 127 -1.56 -8.97 -6.32
N SER A 128 -2.52 -9.57 -6.97
CA SER A 128 -3.84 -9.79 -6.40
C SER A 128 -4.26 -11.24 -6.52
N THR A 129 -4.85 -11.78 -5.45
CA THR A 129 -5.45 -13.10 -5.48
C THR A 129 -6.86 -13.08 -6.08
N VAL A 130 -7.42 -11.90 -6.36
CA VAL A 130 -8.81 -11.75 -6.82
C VAL A 130 -8.91 -11.00 -8.16
N ALA A 131 -7.81 -10.64 -8.78
CA ALA A 131 -7.82 -10.01 -10.11
C ALA A 131 -8.54 -10.94 -11.11
N PHE A 132 -9.39 -10.35 -11.94
CA PHE A 132 -10.21 -11.08 -12.92
C PHE A 132 -11.25 -12.04 -12.31
N SER A 133 -11.50 -11.93 -11.01
CA SER A 133 -12.60 -12.66 -10.35
C SER A 133 -13.87 -11.78 -10.33
N PRO A 134 -15.07 -12.38 -10.08
CA PRO A 134 -16.30 -11.59 -9.93
C PRO A 134 -16.30 -10.61 -8.76
N LEU A 135 -15.33 -10.72 -7.85
CA LEU A 135 -15.21 -9.85 -6.69
C LEU A 135 -14.66 -8.46 -7.04
N LEU A 136 -14.12 -8.30 -8.25
CA LEU A 136 -13.51 -7.06 -8.68
C LEU A 136 -14.05 -6.68 -10.06
N PRO A 137 -14.70 -5.51 -10.20
CA PRO A 137 -15.22 -5.07 -11.50
C PRO A 137 -14.10 -4.90 -12.52
N PRO A 138 -14.27 -5.41 -13.77
CA PRO A 138 -13.23 -5.32 -14.79
C PRO A 138 -12.77 -3.89 -15.11
N GLU A 139 -13.66 -2.92 -14.99
CA GLU A 139 -13.35 -1.51 -15.24
C GLU A 139 -12.37 -0.91 -14.22
N ARG A 140 -12.17 -1.59 -13.09
CA ARG A 140 -11.18 -1.19 -12.09
C ARG A 140 -9.76 -1.62 -12.46
N LEU A 141 -9.64 -2.54 -13.38
CA LEU A 141 -8.36 -3.08 -13.82
C LEU A 141 -7.86 -2.28 -15.04
#